data_3003393d0cb7a1e219b84eaf4da46edb
#
_entry.id   3003393d0cb7a1e219b84eaf4da46edb
#
_cell.length_a   1.000
_cell.length_b   1.000
_cell.length_c   1.000
_cell.angle_alpha   90.00
_cell.angle_beta   90.00
_cell.angle_gamma   90.00
#
_symmetry.space_group_name_H-M   'P 1'
#
loop_
_entity.id
_entity.type
_entity.pdbx_description
1 polymer ?
#
loop_
_entity_poly.entity_id
_entity_poly.type
_entity_poly.pdbx_seq_one_letter_code
_entity_poly.pdbx_strand_id
1 'polypeptide(L)'
;MKQEIFYNKTINKKELKSIVHSAFQSYGIVKATNLAECLKKEGFSFATQAGISISVEDLKVPPTKNSLFLKNNKQINLAYFYEKRGNINEVERFQKVIDTWHTTSEILKNQLVDFFKSTDPLNPVYMMAFSGARGNLSQVRQLVGMRGLMSDPNGQIIDLPIKANFREGLSITD
;
A
#
# COMPACT_ATOMS: atom_id res chain seq x y z
N MET A 1 -22.44 35.99 3.31
CA MET A 1 -22.18 34.99 4.35
C MET A 1 -21.34 33.88 3.73
N LYS A 2 -20.08 33.64 4.20
CA LYS A 2 -19.28 32.52 3.75
C LYS A 2 -19.84 31.30 4.48
N GLN A 3 -20.33 30.31 3.74
CA GLN A 3 -20.85 29.06 4.31
C GLN A 3 -19.73 28.37 5.07
N GLU A 4 -19.96 28.07 6.34
CA GLU A 4 -19.11 27.16 7.12
C GLU A 4 -19.28 25.76 6.52
N ILE A 5 -18.22 25.19 5.98
CA ILE A 5 -18.24 23.86 5.39
C ILE A 5 -17.93 22.85 6.50
N PHE A 6 -18.91 22.02 6.81
CA PHE A 6 -18.75 20.93 7.78
C PHE A 6 -18.31 19.64 7.08
N TYR A 7 -17.21 19.06 7.50
CA TYR A 7 -16.68 17.79 6.98
C TYR A 7 -16.96 16.66 7.97
N ASN A 8 -17.97 15.84 7.70
CA ASN A 8 -18.28 14.66 8.53
C ASN A 8 -17.72 13.38 7.89
N LYS A 9 -16.40 13.30 7.76
CA LYS A 9 -15.69 12.12 7.25
C LYS A 9 -14.25 12.09 7.75
N THR A 10 -13.65 10.89 7.72
CA THR A 10 -12.22 10.74 7.96
C THR A 10 -11.44 11.40 6.83
N ILE A 11 -10.49 12.26 7.18
CA ILE A 11 -9.72 13.07 6.25
C ILE A 11 -8.33 12.46 6.07
N ASN A 12 -7.97 12.18 4.82
CA ASN A 12 -6.62 11.71 4.49
C ASN A 12 -5.69 12.90 4.17
N LYS A 13 -4.39 12.61 3.97
CA LYS A 13 -3.36 13.62 3.68
C LYS A 13 -3.70 14.50 2.46
N LYS A 14 -4.28 13.92 1.40
CA LYS A 14 -4.64 14.66 0.18
C LYS A 14 -5.79 15.63 0.44
N GLU A 15 -6.80 15.18 1.15
CA GLU A 15 -7.96 16.00 1.51
C GLU A 15 -7.58 17.10 2.51
N LEU A 16 -6.72 16.81 3.48
CA LEU A 16 -6.19 17.80 4.41
C LEU A 16 -5.45 18.93 3.66
N LYS A 17 -4.59 18.57 2.71
CA LYS A 17 -3.91 19.55 1.85
C LYS A 17 -4.91 20.43 1.09
N SER A 18 -5.98 19.85 0.56
CA SER A 18 -7.04 20.59 -0.15
C SER A 18 -7.78 21.55 0.79
N ILE A 19 -8.08 21.14 2.02
CA ILE A 19 -8.75 21.98 3.03
C ILE A 19 -7.88 23.20 3.39
N VAL A 20 -6.60 22.99 3.69
CA VAL A 20 -5.67 24.07 4.02
C VAL A 20 -5.50 25.02 2.82
N HIS A 21 -5.42 24.48 1.60
CA HIS A 21 -5.31 25.28 0.39
C HIS A 21 -6.57 26.14 0.15
N SER A 22 -7.76 25.57 0.30
CA SER A 22 -9.03 26.32 0.17
C SER A 22 -9.18 27.38 1.27
N ALA A 23 -8.73 27.11 2.49
CA ALA A 23 -8.69 28.08 3.58
C ALA A 23 -7.75 29.26 3.25
N PHE A 24 -6.59 28.96 2.67
CA PHE A 24 -5.65 29.99 2.22
C PHE A 24 -6.25 30.89 1.16
N GLN A 25 -6.89 30.33 0.14
CA GLN A 25 -7.52 31.11 -0.92
C GLN A 25 -8.70 31.96 -0.43
N SER A 26 -9.51 31.42 0.51
CA SER A 26 -10.74 32.09 0.96
C SER A 26 -10.51 33.11 2.06
N TYR A 27 -9.57 32.86 2.97
CA TYR A 27 -9.40 33.62 4.21
C TYR A 27 -8.01 34.27 4.37
N GLY A 28 -7.09 34.00 3.45
CA GLY A 28 -5.72 34.51 3.48
C GLY A 28 -4.79 33.72 4.42
N ILE A 29 -3.51 34.13 4.42
CA ILE A 29 -2.40 33.40 5.06
C ILE A 29 -2.57 33.26 6.56
N VAL A 30 -2.96 34.33 7.27
CA VAL A 30 -3.04 34.34 8.74
C VAL A 30 -4.06 33.32 9.26
N LYS A 31 -5.26 33.27 8.66
CA LYS A 31 -6.30 32.32 9.06
C LYS A 31 -5.95 30.90 8.67
N ALA A 32 -5.30 30.69 7.52
CA ALA A 32 -4.83 29.37 7.10
C ALA A 32 -3.74 28.81 8.04
N THR A 33 -2.82 29.68 8.50
CA THR A 33 -1.79 29.32 9.48
C THR A 33 -2.42 28.94 10.83
N ASN A 34 -3.35 29.74 11.32
CA ASN A 34 -4.06 29.45 12.58
C ASN A 34 -4.84 28.13 12.49
N LEU A 35 -5.48 27.84 11.35
CA LEU A 35 -6.16 26.57 11.11
C LEU A 35 -5.15 25.40 11.16
N ALA A 36 -4.00 25.52 10.49
CA ALA A 36 -2.98 24.49 10.51
C ALA A 36 -2.41 24.24 11.90
N GLU A 37 -2.19 25.31 12.70
CA GLU A 37 -1.73 25.20 14.09
C GLU A 37 -2.78 24.54 14.99
N CYS A 38 -4.06 24.87 14.81
CA CYS A 38 -5.15 24.22 15.54
C CYS A 38 -5.22 22.72 15.20
N LEU A 39 -5.23 22.37 13.93
CA LEU A 39 -5.23 20.97 13.48
C LEU A 39 -4.03 20.18 14.00
N LYS A 40 -2.85 20.80 14.05
CA LYS A 40 -1.64 20.19 14.61
C LYS A 40 -1.81 19.89 16.11
N LYS A 41 -2.27 20.86 16.90
CA LYS A 41 -2.45 20.71 18.35
C LYS A 41 -3.48 19.63 18.67
N GLU A 42 -4.63 19.67 18.03
CA GLU A 42 -5.69 18.67 18.19
C GLU A 42 -5.22 17.28 17.75
N GLY A 43 -4.55 17.18 16.60
CA GLY A 43 -4.01 15.92 16.11
C GLY A 43 -3.01 15.29 17.07
N PHE A 44 -2.10 16.04 17.65
CA PHE A 44 -1.16 15.54 18.68
C PHE A 44 -1.86 15.14 19.96
N SER A 45 -2.83 15.93 20.42
CA SER A 45 -3.62 15.62 21.61
C SER A 45 -4.36 14.28 21.47
N PHE A 46 -5.10 14.10 20.38
CA PHE A 46 -5.83 12.87 20.12
C PHE A 46 -4.91 11.66 19.87
N ALA A 47 -3.80 11.84 19.15
CA ALA A 47 -2.83 10.77 18.95
C ALA A 47 -2.22 10.29 20.28
N THR A 48 -1.93 11.22 21.20
CA THR A 48 -1.43 10.88 22.54
C THR A 48 -2.49 10.14 23.37
N GLN A 49 -3.74 10.60 23.33
CA GLN A 49 -4.85 9.95 24.04
C GLN A 49 -5.16 8.55 23.50
N ALA A 50 -5.08 8.37 22.17
CA ALA A 50 -5.33 7.09 21.53
C ALA A 50 -4.28 6.02 21.87
N GLY A 51 -3.03 6.41 22.18
CA GLY A 51 -1.97 5.49 22.59
C GLY A 51 -1.70 4.37 21.58
N ILE A 52 -1.71 4.68 20.26
CA ILE A 52 -1.59 3.68 19.22
C ILE A 52 -0.20 3.05 19.24
N SER A 53 -0.16 1.73 19.36
CA SER A 53 1.05 0.90 19.26
C SER A 53 0.92 -0.13 18.15
N ILE A 54 2.03 -0.69 17.68
CA ILE A 54 2.07 -1.73 16.64
C ILE A 54 2.60 -3.00 17.26
N SER A 55 1.89 -4.11 17.00
CA SER A 55 2.34 -5.46 17.32
C SER A 55 2.48 -6.30 16.03
N VAL A 56 3.14 -7.45 16.14
CA VAL A 56 3.23 -8.42 15.04
C VAL A 56 1.86 -8.99 14.69
N GLU A 57 0.93 -9.05 15.64
CA GLU A 57 -0.43 -9.56 15.45
C GLU A 57 -1.29 -8.62 14.60
N ASP A 58 -0.97 -7.32 14.57
CA ASP A 58 -1.66 -6.35 13.73
C ASP A 58 -1.37 -6.55 12.23
N LEU A 59 -0.31 -7.30 11.92
CA LEU A 59 0.07 -7.65 10.55
C LEU A 59 -0.76 -8.84 10.05
N LYS A 60 -2.04 -8.64 9.78
CA LYS A 60 -2.96 -9.69 9.32
C LYS A 60 -2.78 -9.96 7.82
N VAL A 61 -2.41 -11.20 7.49
CA VAL A 61 -2.24 -11.63 6.09
C VAL A 61 -3.62 -12.00 5.51
N PRO A 62 -3.99 -11.46 4.33
CA PRO A 62 -5.28 -11.78 3.73
C PRO A 62 -5.32 -13.23 3.22
N PRO A 63 -6.42 -13.97 3.46
CA PRO A 63 -6.55 -15.37 3.02
C PRO A 63 -6.56 -15.52 1.49
N THR A 64 -6.89 -14.48 0.75
CA THR A 64 -6.92 -14.45 -0.73
C THR A 64 -5.54 -14.53 -1.38
N LYS A 65 -4.45 -14.31 -0.63
CA LYS A 65 -3.07 -14.33 -1.12
C LYS A 65 -2.74 -15.64 -1.87
N ASN A 66 -3.02 -16.78 -1.25
CA ASN A 66 -2.67 -18.10 -1.82
C ASN A 66 -3.43 -18.39 -3.11
N SER A 67 -4.70 -18.02 -3.20
CA SER A 67 -5.50 -18.22 -4.42
C SER A 67 -4.99 -17.38 -5.60
N LEU A 68 -4.56 -16.14 -5.34
CA LEU A 68 -3.92 -15.29 -6.34
C LEU A 68 -2.61 -15.90 -6.85
N PHE A 69 -1.77 -16.38 -5.96
CA PHE A 69 -0.49 -16.98 -6.35
C PHE A 69 -0.67 -18.25 -7.16
N LEU A 70 -1.64 -19.09 -6.82
CA LEU A 70 -1.96 -20.30 -7.61
C LEU A 70 -2.40 -19.93 -9.04
N LYS A 71 -3.24 -18.90 -9.19
CA LYS A 71 -3.67 -18.40 -10.50
C LYS A 71 -2.48 -17.89 -11.33
N ASN A 72 -1.61 -17.12 -10.71
CA ASN A 72 -0.44 -16.54 -11.39
C ASN A 72 0.59 -17.58 -11.78
N ASN A 73 0.87 -18.54 -10.89
CA ASN A 73 1.77 -19.64 -11.24
C ASN A 73 1.30 -20.41 -12.47
N LYS A 74 -0.02 -20.59 -12.66
CA LYS A 74 -0.57 -21.19 -13.87
C LYS A 74 -0.25 -20.36 -15.12
N GLN A 75 -0.41 -19.03 -15.05
CA GLN A 75 -0.10 -18.13 -16.18
C GLN A 75 1.39 -18.14 -16.53
N ILE A 76 2.25 -18.14 -15.51
CA ILE A 76 3.69 -18.19 -15.69
C ILE A 76 4.12 -19.54 -16.32
N ASN A 77 3.57 -20.65 -15.82
CA ASN A 77 3.85 -21.97 -16.40
C ASN A 77 3.40 -22.06 -17.86
N LEU A 78 2.31 -21.41 -18.25
CA LEU A 78 1.90 -21.31 -19.65
C LEU A 78 2.90 -20.49 -20.47
N ALA A 79 3.47 -19.40 -19.94
CA ALA A 79 4.50 -18.64 -20.64
C ALA A 79 5.75 -19.50 -20.90
N TYR A 80 6.23 -20.24 -19.91
CA TYR A 80 7.33 -21.20 -20.09
C TYR A 80 7.01 -22.31 -21.10
N PHE A 81 5.76 -22.78 -21.11
CA PHE A 81 5.33 -23.79 -22.07
C PHE A 81 5.35 -23.25 -23.51
N TYR A 82 4.92 -22.01 -23.73
CA TYR A 82 4.94 -21.38 -25.06
C TYR A 82 6.37 -21.12 -25.55
N GLU A 83 7.29 -20.73 -24.66
CA GLU A 83 8.70 -20.60 -24.97
C GLU A 83 9.31 -21.93 -25.44
N LYS A 84 9.08 -23.02 -24.67
CA LYS A 84 9.57 -24.37 -25.04
C LYS A 84 9.05 -24.87 -26.38
N ARG A 85 7.90 -24.38 -26.84
CA ARG A 85 7.34 -24.68 -28.16
C ARG A 85 7.82 -23.73 -29.26
N GLY A 86 8.63 -22.75 -28.94
CA GLY A 86 9.10 -21.76 -29.92
C GLY A 86 8.08 -20.71 -30.32
N ASN A 87 6.94 -20.59 -29.60
CA ASN A 87 5.89 -19.62 -29.90
C ASN A 87 6.22 -18.22 -29.42
N ILE A 88 7.10 -18.08 -28.43
CA ILE A 88 7.57 -16.81 -27.88
C ILE A 88 9.07 -16.89 -27.62
N ASN A 89 9.74 -15.74 -27.71
CA ASN A 89 11.15 -15.59 -27.38
C ASN A 89 11.37 -15.51 -25.87
N GLU A 90 12.62 -15.75 -25.43
CA GLU A 90 13.01 -15.62 -24.03
C GLU A 90 12.73 -14.22 -23.47
N VAL A 91 12.98 -13.17 -24.24
CA VAL A 91 12.70 -11.78 -23.85
C VAL A 91 11.21 -11.54 -23.62
N GLU A 92 10.37 -12.07 -24.52
CA GLU A 92 8.92 -11.99 -24.40
C GLU A 92 8.39 -12.76 -23.19
N ARG A 93 8.94 -13.94 -22.91
CA ARG A 93 8.64 -14.71 -21.70
C ARG A 93 8.99 -13.90 -20.45
N PHE A 94 10.21 -13.37 -20.41
CA PHE A 94 10.69 -12.57 -19.30
C PHE A 94 9.77 -11.38 -19.03
N GLN A 95 9.41 -10.62 -20.06
CA GLN A 95 8.48 -9.50 -19.94
C GLN A 95 7.11 -9.94 -19.41
N LYS A 96 6.55 -11.04 -19.93
CA LYS A 96 5.27 -11.58 -19.44
C LYS A 96 5.31 -11.99 -17.97
N VAL A 97 6.41 -12.57 -17.52
CA VAL A 97 6.59 -12.93 -16.10
C VAL A 97 6.61 -11.69 -15.22
N ILE A 98 7.40 -10.66 -15.60
CA ILE A 98 7.46 -9.39 -14.87
C ILE A 98 6.09 -8.71 -14.81
N ASP A 99 5.40 -8.59 -15.94
CA ASP A 99 4.09 -7.94 -16.02
C ASP A 99 3.04 -8.68 -15.17
N THR A 100 3.07 -10.01 -15.17
CA THR A 100 2.19 -10.83 -14.33
C THR A 100 2.43 -10.56 -12.85
N TRP A 101 3.68 -10.51 -12.39
CA TRP A 101 3.99 -10.25 -11.00
C TRP A 101 3.72 -8.79 -10.59
N HIS A 102 3.98 -7.84 -11.48
CA HIS A 102 3.66 -6.43 -11.24
C HIS A 102 2.13 -6.25 -11.06
N THR A 103 1.34 -6.79 -11.98
CA THR A 103 -0.13 -6.77 -11.91
C THR A 103 -0.64 -7.42 -10.62
N THR A 104 -0.06 -8.58 -10.26
CA THR A 104 -0.38 -9.27 -9.01
C THR A 104 -0.11 -8.41 -7.78
N SER A 105 1.02 -7.73 -7.78
CA SER A 105 1.41 -6.86 -6.68
C SER A 105 0.41 -5.71 -6.48
N GLU A 106 -0.09 -5.13 -7.58
CA GLU A 106 -1.10 -4.07 -7.51
C GLU A 106 -2.48 -4.59 -7.08
N ILE A 107 -2.90 -5.76 -7.58
CA ILE A 107 -4.14 -6.41 -7.16
C ILE A 107 -4.07 -6.73 -5.66
N LEU A 108 -2.97 -7.30 -5.19
CA LEU A 108 -2.77 -7.63 -3.78
C LEU A 108 -2.80 -6.39 -2.89
N LYS A 109 -2.19 -5.29 -3.34
CA LYS A 109 -2.25 -4.00 -2.62
C LYS A 109 -3.68 -3.50 -2.43
N ASN A 110 -4.51 -3.57 -3.48
CA ASN A 110 -5.90 -3.13 -3.42
C ASN A 110 -6.72 -4.06 -2.52
N GLN A 111 -6.54 -5.38 -2.64
CA GLN A 111 -7.20 -6.36 -1.77
C GLN A 111 -6.82 -6.19 -0.29
N LEU A 112 -5.58 -5.81 0.01
CA LEU A 112 -5.15 -5.49 1.38
C LEU A 112 -5.94 -4.31 1.95
N VAL A 113 -6.12 -3.25 1.17
CA VAL A 113 -6.90 -2.09 1.61
C VAL A 113 -8.34 -2.48 1.92
N ASP A 114 -8.97 -3.26 1.03
CA ASP A 114 -10.36 -3.70 1.22
C ASP A 114 -10.49 -4.68 2.39
N PHE A 115 -9.51 -5.56 2.57
CA PHE A 115 -9.46 -6.48 3.71
C PHE A 115 -9.37 -5.73 5.04
N PHE A 116 -8.47 -4.75 5.18
CA PHE A 116 -8.38 -3.96 6.41
C PHE A 116 -9.64 -3.14 6.67
N LYS A 117 -10.21 -2.53 5.64
CA LYS A 117 -11.47 -1.77 5.78
C LYS A 117 -12.62 -2.64 6.28
N SER A 118 -12.71 -3.89 5.83
CA SER A 118 -13.81 -4.78 6.18
C SER A 118 -13.60 -5.50 7.51
N THR A 119 -12.35 -5.84 7.86
CA THR A 119 -12.05 -6.70 9.02
C THR A 119 -11.69 -5.87 10.26
N ASP A 120 -10.87 -4.83 10.08
CA ASP A 120 -10.31 -4.08 11.20
C ASP A 120 -9.92 -2.65 10.76
N PRO A 121 -10.89 -1.74 10.66
CA PRO A 121 -10.63 -0.36 10.25
C PRO A 121 -9.80 0.43 11.27
N LEU A 122 -9.72 -0.04 12.51
CA LEU A 122 -8.90 0.57 13.59
C LEU A 122 -7.50 -0.06 13.71
N ASN A 123 -7.11 -0.91 12.77
CA ASN A 123 -5.77 -1.48 12.74
C ASN A 123 -4.69 -0.38 12.67
N PRO A 124 -3.70 -0.35 13.60
CA PRO A 124 -2.71 0.72 13.66
C PRO A 124 -1.91 0.89 12.37
N VAL A 125 -1.53 -0.21 11.72
CA VAL A 125 -0.76 -0.20 10.47
C VAL A 125 -1.58 0.40 9.33
N TYR A 126 -2.86 0.01 9.25
CA TYR A 126 -3.79 0.57 8.26
C TYR A 126 -4.03 2.06 8.49
N MET A 127 -4.33 2.46 9.73
CA MET A 127 -4.57 3.88 10.07
C MET A 127 -3.39 4.77 9.70
N MET A 128 -2.16 4.36 10.01
CA MET A 128 -0.96 5.13 9.66
C MET A 128 -0.75 5.26 8.16
N ALA A 129 -0.89 4.16 7.41
CA ALA A 129 -0.69 4.15 5.98
C ALA A 129 -1.81 4.87 5.21
N PHE A 130 -3.06 4.73 5.67
CA PHE A 130 -4.23 5.39 5.08
C PHE A 130 -4.22 6.90 5.32
N SER A 131 -3.92 7.33 6.54
CA SER A 131 -3.81 8.77 6.87
C SER A 131 -2.64 9.43 6.14
N GLY A 132 -1.61 8.66 5.76
CA GLY A 132 -0.38 9.16 5.16
C GLY A 132 0.55 9.84 6.18
N ALA A 133 0.32 9.62 7.46
CA ALA A 133 1.18 10.13 8.55
C ALA A 133 2.55 9.45 8.52
N ARG A 134 2.56 8.12 8.40
CA ARG A 134 3.79 7.33 8.28
C ARG A 134 3.57 6.08 7.44
N GLY A 135 4.54 5.78 6.58
CA GLY A 135 4.45 4.67 5.66
C GLY A 135 3.52 4.94 4.47
N ASN A 136 3.48 3.98 3.57
CA ASN A 136 2.57 3.96 2.43
C ASN A 136 2.04 2.54 2.20
N LEU A 137 1.02 2.41 1.36
CA LEU A 137 0.39 1.12 1.07
C LEU A 137 1.35 0.11 0.41
N SER A 138 2.38 0.58 -0.30
CA SER A 138 3.41 -0.31 -0.87
C SER A 138 4.28 -0.95 0.22
N GLN A 139 4.59 -0.21 1.29
CA GLN A 139 5.31 -0.75 2.46
C GLN A 139 4.43 -1.74 3.24
N VAL A 140 3.14 -1.44 3.43
CA VAL A 140 2.20 -2.38 4.05
C VAL A 140 2.08 -3.67 3.23
N ARG A 141 2.07 -3.58 1.89
CA ARG A 141 2.12 -4.76 1.01
C ARG A 141 3.35 -5.64 1.28
N GLN A 142 4.52 -5.05 1.48
CA GLN A 142 5.73 -5.80 1.80
C GLN A 142 5.66 -6.47 3.18
N LEU A 143 4.98 -5.85 4.14
CA LEU A 143 4.84 -6.40 5.50
C LEU A 143 3.88 -7.59 5.56
N VAL A 144 2.73 -7.51 4.87
CA VAL A 144 1.64 -8.50 4.99
C VAL A 144 1.23 -9.18 3.69
N GLY A 145 1.63 -8.65 2.54
CA GLY A 145 1.33 -9.21 1.22
C GLY A 145 2.47 -10.07 0.66
N MET A 146 3.28 -9.46 -0.18
CA MET A 146 4.50 -10.04 -0.74
C MET A 146 5.56 -8.95 -0.93
N ARG A 147 6.83 -9.32 -0.83
CA ARG A 147 7.92 -8.39 -1.13
C ARG A 147 7.96 -8.03 -2.62
N GLY A 148 7.81 -9.02 -3.49
CA GLY A 148 7.70 -8.84 -4.94
C GLY A 148 9.01 -9.02 -5.69
N LEU A 149 9.06 -8.44 -6.89
CA LEU A 149 10.25 -8.46 -7.73
C LEU A 149 11.36 -7.58 -7.14
N MET A 150 12.58 -8.06 -7.24
CA MET A 150 13.79 -7.34 -6.83
C MET A 150 14.63 -7.00 -8.06
N SER A 151 15.49 -6.01 -7.91
CA SER A 151 16.48 -5.64 -8.92
C SER A 151 17.88 -5.90 -8.41
N ASP A 152 18.75 -6.33 -9.32
CA ASP A 152 20.18 -6.46 -9.10
C ASP A 152 20.84 -5.10 -8.86
N PRO A 153 22.07 -5.05 -8.33
CA PRO A 153 22.84 -3.82 -8.22
C PRO A 153 23.03 -3.09 -9.56
N ASN A 154 22.96 -3.81 -10.67
CA ASN A 154 23.05 -3.26 -12.03
C ASN A 154 21.71 -2.67 -12.54
N GLY A 155 20.64 -2.75 -11.73
CA GLY A 155 19.30 -2.26 -12.09
C GLY A 155 18.46 -3.23 -12.93
N GLN A 156 18.94 -4.44 -13.20
CA GLN A 156 18.15 -5.46 -13.90
C GLN A 156 17.15 -6.11 -12.94
N ILE A 157 15.94 -6.33 -13.39
CA ILE A 157 14.88 -6.99 -12.59
C ILE A 157 15.12 -8.49 -12.65
N ILE A 158 15.09 -9.13 -11.48
CA ILE A 158 15.16 -10.59 -11.36
C ILE A 158 13.77 -11.15 -11.58
N ASP A 159 13.62 -12.17 -12.44
CA ASP A 159 12.33 -12.79 -12.79
C ASP A 159 11.78 -13.71 -11.69
N LEU A 160 12.52 -13.92 -10.62
CA LEU A 160 12.09 -14.67 -9.43
C LEU A 160 11.54 -13.71 -8.37
N PRO A 161 10.21 -13.69 -8.14
CA PRO A 161 9.64 -12.82 -7.12
C PRO A 161 9.77 -13.44 -5.73
N ILE A 162 10.02 -12.59 -4.75
CA ILE A 162 9.92 -12.97 -3.35
C ILE A 162 8.44 -13.00 -2.95
N LYS A 163 7.86 -14.20 -2.84
CA LYS A 163 6.44 -14.40 -2.51
C LYS A 163 6.15 -14.23 -1.01
N ALA A 164 7.17 -14.41 -0.19
CA ALA A 164 7.09 -14.21 1.25
C ALA A 164 6.91 -12.73 1.62
N ASN A 165 6.41 -12.48 2.80
CA ASN A 165 6.33 -11.16 3.41
C ASN A 165 7.14 -11.15 4.72
N PHE A 166 7.36 -9.95 5.27
CA PHE A 166 8.14 -9.83 6.51
C PHE A 166 7.48 -10.48 7.72
N ARG A 167 6.14 -10.60 7.74
CA ARG A 167 5.46 -11.29 8.83
C ARG A 167 5.69 -12.79 8.80
N GLU A 168 5.61 -13.41 7.63
CA GLU A 168 5.84 -14.86 7.45
C GLU A 168 7.32 -15.22 7.62
N GLY A 169 8.20 -14.24 7.47
CA GLY A 169 9.64 -14.42 7.42
C GLY A 169 10.13 -14.70 5.99
N LEU A 170 11.37 -14.31 5.73
CA LEU A 170 12.06 -14.54 4.47
C LEU A 170 12.95 -15.78 4.62
N SER A 171 13.08 -16.56 3.56
CA SER A 171 14.04 -17.66 3.51
C SER A 171 15.47 -17.13 3.21
N ILE A 172 16.48 -17.99 3.39
CA ILE A 172 17.88 -17.60 3.09
C ILE A 172 18.07 -17.28 1.60
N THR A 173 17.20 -17.82 0.75
CA THR A 173 17.23 -17.64 -0.71
C THR A 173 16.44 -16.43 -1.19
N ASP A 174 15.66 -15.80 -0.33
CA ASP A 174 14.88 -14.58 -0.60
C ASP A 174 15.71 -13.33 -0.27
#